data_331c8226b550cf020a265ff5ebfc712b
#
_entry.id   331c8226b550cf020a265ff5ebfc712b
#
_cell.length_a   1.000
_cell.length_b   1.000
_cell.length_c   1.000
_cell.angle_alpha   90.00
_cell.angle_beta   90.00
_cell.angle_gamma   90.00
#
_symmetry.space_group_name_H-M   'P 1'
#
loop_
_entity.id
_entity.type
_entity.pdbx_description
1 polymer ?
#
loop_
_entity_poly.entity_id
_entity_poly.type
_entity_poly.pdbx_seq_one_letter_code
_entity_poly.pdbx_strand_id
1 'polypeptide(L)'
;QMQNVVQKTLKKGHDFGEVPGTSKPTLLKPGWEKICMLFGLNPEYEFLQTTEDYDKEFFSYNIRCTLFRNGQPVAQGVGSCNSKEKKYRFINVDEVPENYIGQSEQYTDKYGRVKYKINNPRIIESERGSYAGKNGKKEKKTKRVSRFI
;
A
#
# COMPACT_ATOMS: atom_id res chain seq x y z
N GLN A 1 -8.41 19.65 26.46
CA GLN A 1 -9.07 20.47 25.41
C GLN A 1 -8.74 20.01 23.98
N MET A 2 -7.48 19.75 23.64
CA MET A 2 -7.07 19.29 22.28
C MET A 2 -7.76 18.01 21.83
N GLN A 3 -7.85 16.98 22.69
CA GLN A 3 -8.50 15.71 22.35
C GLN A 3 -9.98 15.89 21.96
N ASN A 4 -10.71 16.76 22.66
CA ASN A 4 -12.10 17.03 22.35
C ASN A 4 -12.29 17.71 20.98
N VAL A 5 -11.36 18.57 20.58
CA VAL A 5 -11.39 19.23 19.26
C VAL A 5 -11.17 18.20 18.16
N VAL A 6 -10.16 17.34 18.32
CA VAL A 6 -9.86 16.27 17.37
C VAL A 6 -11.04 15.31 17.23
N GLN A 7 -11.62 14.84 18.34
CA GLN A 7 -12.76 13.92 18.32
C GLN A 7 -14.00 14.49 17.66
N LYS A 8 -14.27 15.79 17.83
CA LYS A 8 -15.42 16.47 17.21
C LYS A 8 -15.23 16.74 15.72
N THR A 9 -14.00 16.86 15.27
CA THR A 9 -13.67 17.29 13.91
C THR A 9 -13.47 16.12 12.95
N LEU A 10 -12.94 14.99 13.46
CA LEU A 10 -12.66 13.82 12.63
C LEU A 10 -13.90 12.97 12.40
N LYS A 11 -14.12 12.57 11.13
CA LYS A 11 -15.25 11.73 10.71
C LYS A 11 -14.81 10.28 10.50
N LYS A 12 -15.55 9.35 11.13
CA LYS A 12 -15.34 7.91 10.91
C LYS A 12 -15.61 7.55 9.44
N GLY A 13 -14.79 6.67 8.89
CA GLY A 13 -14.88 6.23 7.49
C GLY A 13 -14.24 7.15 6.47
N HIS A 14 -13.92 8.39 6.85
CA HIS A 14 -13.23 9.35 5.98
C HIS A 14 -11.87 9.77 6.57
N ASP A 15 -11.85 10.22 7.81
CA ASP A 15 -10.64 10.73 8.47
C ASP A 15 -9.92 9.66 9.29
N PHE A 16 -10.67 8.68 9.78
CA PHE A 16 -10.14 7.49 10.43
C PHE A 16 -11.05 6.29 10.16
N GLY A 17 -10.47 5.10 10.16
CA GLY A 17 -11.21 3.87 9.86
C GLY A 17 -10.38 2.62 10.08
N GLU A 18 -11.00 1.47 9.83
CA GLU A 18 -10.36 0.18 9.91
C GLU A 18 -9.64 -0.11 8.60
N VAL A 19 -8.34 -0.43 8.71
CA VAL A 19 -7.52 -0.85 7.57
C VAL A 19 -7.41 -2.37 7.62
N PRO A 20 -7.54 -3.09 6.49
CA PRO A 20 -7.37 -4.53 6.44
C PRO A 20 -6.07 -4.98 7.11
N GLY A 21 -6.18 -5.91 8.06
CA GLY A 21 -5.03 -6.41 8.84
C GLY A 21 -4.75 -5.67 10.14
N THR A 22 -5.54 -4.65 10.50
CA THR A 22 -5.46 -3.98 11.80
C THR A 22 -6.74 -4.18 12.59
N SER A 23 -6.61 -4.40 13.91
CA SER A 23 -7.75 -4.54 14.83
C SER A 23 -8.22 -3.22 15.43
N LYS A 24 -7.49 -2.14 15.19
CA LYS A 24 -7.78 -0.82 15.75
C LYS A 24 -7.99 0.21 14.64
N PRO A 25 -8.88 1.19 14.85
CA PRO A 25 -9.04 2.29 13.91
C PRO A 25 -7.70 3.02 13.71
N THR A 26 -7.39 3.28 12.45
CA THR A 26 -6.17 3.97 12.02
C THR A 26 -6.52 5.33 11.47
N LEU A 27 -5.71 6.33 11.77
CA LEU A 27 -5.84 7.66 11.16
C LEU A 27 -5.52 7.57 9.66
N LEU A 28 -6.42 8.05 8.84
CA LEU A 28 -6.25 8.10 7.39
C LEU A 28 -5.65 9.44 6.95
N LYS A 29 -5.17 9.51 5.72
CA LYS A 29 -4.55 10.71 5.17
C LYS A 29 -5.41 11.98 5.33
N PRO A 30 -6.73 11.99 4.99
CA PRO A 30 -7.56 13.18 5.19
C PRO A 30 -7.65 13.63 6.65
N GLY A 31 -7.68 12.69 7.58
CA GLY A 31 -7.68 13.00 9.02
C GLY A 31 -6.38 13.64 9.48
N TRP A 32 -5.25 13.12 8.98
CA TRP A 32 -3.94 13.70 9.22
C TRP A 32 -3.83 15.13 8.69
N GLU A 33 -4.26 15.37 7.46
CA GLU A 33 -4.24 16.70 6.84
C GLU A 33 -5.10 17.71 7.64
N LYS A 34 -6.28 17.30 8.10
CA LYS A 34 -7.13 18.13 8.98
C LYS A 34 -6.44 18.48 10.30
N ILE A 35 -5.76 17.51 10.92
CA ILE A 35 -5.01 17.75 12.16
C ILE A 35 -3.91 18.77 11.91
N CYS A 36 -3.15 18.61 10.84
CA CYS A 36 -2.11 19.56 10.48
C CYS A 36 -2.68 20.99 10.29
N MET A 37 -3.78 21.12 9.57
CA MET A 37 -4.45 22.42 9.38
C MET A 37 -4.94 23.02 10.69
N LEU A 38 -5.60 22.23 11.55
CA LEU A 38 -6.16 22.69 12.81
C LEU A 38 -5.10 23.22 13.78
N PHE A 39 -3.93 22.63 13.78
CA PHE A 39 -2.86 22.97 14.72
C PHE A 39 -1.74 23.81 14.08
N GLY A 40 -1.88 24.22 12.84
CA GLY A 40 -0.87 24.99 12.11
C GLY A 40 0.46 24.22 11.98
N LEU A 41 0.36 22.91 11.73
CA LEU A 41 1.52 22.03 11.55
C LEU A 41 1.90 21.97 10.09
N ASN A 42 3.19 22.11 9.80
CA ASN A 42 3.77 21.96 8.48
C ASN A 42 4.72 20.77 8.46
N PRO A 43 4.38 19.64 7.76
CA PRO A 43 5.26 18.50 7.66
C PRO A 43 6.32 18.71 6.59
N GLU A 44 7.57 18.43 6.93
CA GLU A 44 8.69 18.35 6.00
C GLU A 44 9.26 16.94 5.99
N TYR A 45 9.66 16.46 4.81
CA TYR A 45 10.14 15.10 4.60
C TYR A 45 11.55 15.10 4.08
N GLU A 46 12.38 14.27 4.68
CA GLU A 46 13.78 14.08 4.30
C GLU A 46 14.05 12.58 4.07
N PHE A 47 14.65 12.24 2.94
CA PHE A 47 15.13 10.90 2.69
C PHE A 47 16.44 10.69 3.43
N LEU A 48 16.42 9.83 4.47
CA LEU A 48 17.62 9.48 5.24
C LEU A 48 18.48 8.46 4.51
N GLN A 49 17.82 7.52 3.86
CA GLN A 49 18.48 6.47 3.10
C GLN A 49 17.56 5.98 1.99
N THR A 50 18.11 5.87 0.81
CA THR A 50 17.46 5.26 -0.35
C THR A 50 18.36 4.16 -0.89
N THR A 51 17.79 2.97 -1.11
CA THR A 51 18.46 1.86 -1.75
C THR A 51 17.60 1.40 -2.92
N GLU A 52 18.15 1.43 -4.11
CA GLU A 52 17.49 0.98 -5.33
C GLU A 52 18.41 0.01 -6.06
N ASP A 53 18.16 -1.28 -5.91
CA ASP A 53 18.91 -2.36 -6.55
C ASP A 53 17.97 -3.07 -7.55
N TYR A 54 18.08 -2.71 -8.80
CA TYR A 54 17.25 -3.24 -9.88
C TYR A 54 17.59 -4.69 -10.21
N ASP A 55 18.82 -5.12 -9.99
CA ASP A 55 19.26 -6.50 -10.26
C ASP A 55 18.69 -7.47 -9.23
N LYS A 56 18.67 -7.06 -7.97
CA LYS A 56 18.12 -7.84 -6.85
C LYS A 56 16.64 -7.53 -6.58
N GLU A 57 16.04 -6.58 -7.32
CA GLU A 57 14.67 -6.12 -7.12
C GLU A 57 14.41 -5.69 -5.66
N PHE A 58 15.41 -5.04 -5.08
CA PHE A 58 15.36 -4.56 -3.72
C PHE A 58 15.32 -3.06 -3.68
N PHE A 59 14.21 -2.53 -3.17
CA PHE A 59 13.98 -1.11 -2.98
C PHE A 59 13.71 -0.87 -1.50
N SER A 60 14.39 0.10 -0.91
CA SER A 60 14.22 0.47 0.50
C SER A 60 14.35 1.96 0.67
N TYR A 61 13.42 2.53 1.44
CA TYR A 61 13.38 3.95 1.73
C TYR A 61 13.21 4.17 3.22
N ASN A 62 14.07 5.00 3.79
CA ASN A 62 13.96 5.50 5.15
C ASN A 62 13.71 7.01 5.07
N ILE A 63 12.59 7.45 5.61
CA ILE A 63 12.14 8.83 5.52
C ILE A 63 11.92 9.39 6.92
N ARG A 64 12.48 10.58 7.18
CA ARG A 64 12.18 11.39 8.35
C ARG A 64 11.08 12.37 8.01
N CYS A 65 10.08 12.46 8.87
CA CYS A 65 9.09 13.53 8.85
C CYS A 65 9.35 14.43 10.06
N THR A 66 9.53 15.72 9.82
CA THR A 66 9.62 16.75 10.86
C THR A 66 8.41 17.64 10.78
N LEU A 67 7.71 17.81 11.90
CA LEU A 67 6.57 18.71 12.01
C LEU A 67 7.08 20.06 12.53
N PHE A 68 6.78 21.11 11.79
CA PHE A 68 7.06 22.49 12.17
C PHE A 68 5.78 23.21 12.59
N ARG A 69 5.90 24.09 13.58
CA ARG A 69 4.88 25.05 13.95
C ARG A 69 5.53 26.42 14.14
N ASN A 70 5.04 27.41 13.41
CA ASN A 70 5.64 28.76 13.41
C ASN A 70 7.15 28.74 13.10
N GLY A 71 7.58 27.89 12.16
CA GLY A 71 9.00 27.76 11.81
C GLY A 71 9.87 26.99 12.80
N GLN A 72 9.32 26.51 13.93
CA GLN A 72 10.04 25.71 14.91
C GLN A 72 9.66 24.23 14.82
N PRO A 73 10.62 23.29 14.89
CA PRO A 73 10.34 21.87 14.92
C PRO A 73 9.68 21.49 16.23
N VAL A 74 8.54 20.80 16.17
CA VAL A 74 7.76 20.40 17.35
C VAL A 74 7.70 18.87 17.54
N ALA A 75 7.89 18.11 16.47
CA ALA A 75 7.92 16.65 16.54
C ALA A 75 8.68 16.07 15.35
N GLN A 76 9.21 14.87 15.54
CA GLN A 76 9.90 14.11 14.50
C GLN A 76 9.47 12.65 14.55
N GLY A 77 9.40 12.02 13.37
CA GLY A 77 9.18 10.59 13.23
C GLY A 77 9.97 10.04 12.06
N VAL A 78 10.37 8.77 12.15
CA VAL A 78 11.04 8.06 11.06
C VAL A 78 10.15 6.91 10.64
N GLY A 79 9.92 6.80 9.33
CA GLY A 79 9.25 5.68 8.68
C GLY A 79 10.19 4.95 7.74
N SER A 80 10.03 3.66 7.62
CA SER A 80 10.75 2.85 6.64
C SER A 80 9.80 1.94 5.88
N CYS A 81 10.13 1.65 4.64
CA CYS A 81 9.47 0.63 3.84
C CYS A 81 10.48 -0.03 2.89
N ASN A 82 10.22 -1.28 2.55
CA ASN A 82 11.02 -1.97 1.56
C ASN A 82 10.19 -2.96 0.74
N SER A 83 10.70 -3.32 -0.44
CA SER A 83 10.02 -4.22 -1.39
C SER A 83 9.83 -5.65 -0.89
N LYS A 84 10.58 -6.07 0.14
CA LYS A 84 10.49 -7.43 0.72
C LYS A 84 9.51 -7.54 1.89
N GLU A 85 8.83 -6.44 2.27
CA GLU A 85 7.75 -6.52 3.24
C GLU A 85 6.61 -7.41 2.74
N LYS A 86 5.92 -8.12 3.65
CA LYS A 86 4.85 -9.07 3.28
C LYS A 86 3.80 -8.49 2.33
N LYS A 87 3.45 -7.22 2.51
CA LYS A 87 2.45 -6.52 1.68
C LYS A 87 2.90 -6.28 0.24
N TYR A 88 4.23 -6.27 -0.02
CA TYR A 88 4.81 -6.08 -1.35
C TYR A 88 5.42 -7.37 -1.91
N ARG A 89 5.93 -8.24 -1.00
CA ARG A 89 6.56 -9.50 -1.37
C ARG A 89 5.59 -10.48 -2.01
N PHE A 90 4.32 -10.39 -1.64
CA PHE A 90 3.29 -11.31 -2.13
C PHE A 90 2.20 -10.54 -2.86
N ILE A 91 1.68 -11.12 -3.92
CA ILE A 91 0.48 -10.65 -4.61
C ILE A 91 -0.59 -11.74 -4.61
N ASN A 92 -1.84 -11.31 -4.64
CA ASN A 92 -2.99 -12.21 -4.75
C ASN A 92 -3.46 -12.23 -6.19
N VAL A 93 -3.58 -13.41 -6.77
CA VAL A 93 -4.03 -13.62 -8.14
C VAL A 93 -5.20 -14.60 -8.16
N ASP A 94 -6.05 -14.50 -9.18
CA ASP A 94 -7.18 -15.42 -9.37
C ASP A 94 -6.68 -16.76 -9.91
N GLU A 95 -5.63 -16.74 -10.74
CA GLU A 95 -4.99 -17.91 -11.33
C GLU A 95 -3.47 -17.74 -11.30
N VAL A 96 -2.75 -18.81 -11.06
CA VAL A 96 -1.29 -18.81 -11.16
C VAL A 96 -0.88 -18.79 -12.62
N PRO A 97 -0.04 -17.85 -13.07
CA PRO A 97 0.43 -17.81 -14.45
C PRO A 97 1.17 -19.11 -14.83
N GLU A 98 0.93 -19.66 -16.03
CA GLU A 98 1.52 -20.91 -16.50
C GLU A 98 3.06 -20.93 -16.44
N ASN A 99 3.70 -19.76 -16.62
CA ASN A 99 5.16 -19.62 -16.60
C ASN A 99 5.69 -19.26 -15.20
N TYR A 100 4.85 -19.36 -14.14
CA TYR A 100 5.27 -19.04 -12.81
C TYR A 100 6.10 -20.17 -12.19
N ILE A 101 7.37 -19.88 -11.85
CA ILE A 101 8.33 -20.88 -11.30
C ILE A 101 8.42 -20.79 -9.76
N GLY A 102 7.72 -19.83 -9.13
CA GLY A 102 7.76 -19.58 -7.69
C GLY A 102 6.81 -20.45 -6.87
N GLN A 103 6.84 -20.25 -5.56
CA GLN A 103 5.88 -20.89 -4.65
C GLN A 103 4.53 -20.18 -4.72
N SER A 104 3.47 -20.95 -4.83
CA SER A 104 2.09 -20.49 -4.74
C SER A 104 1.38 -21.11 -3.54
N GLU A 105 0.61 -20.31 -2.82
CA GLU A 105 -0.24 -20.75 -1.71
C GLU A 105 -1.71 -20.48 -2.09
N GLN A 106 -2.50 -21.55 -2.14
CA GLN A 106 -3.94 -21.43 -2.38
C GLN A 106 -4.66 -21.08 -1.09
N TYR A 107 -5.62 -20.14 -1.17
CA TYR A 107 -6.49 -19.81 -0.05
C TYR A 107 -7.89 -19.45 -0.56
N THR A 108 -8.87 -19.48 0.34
CA THR A 108 -10.25 -19.03 0.04
C THR A 108 -10.47 -17.65 0.63
N ASP A 109 -10.95 -16.72 -0.18
CA ASP A 109 -11.26 -15.38 0.30
C ASP A 109 -12.57 -15.36 1.13
N LYS A 110 -12.87 -14.21 1.74
CA LYS A 110 -14.08 -14.02 2.56
C LYS A 110 -15.42 -14.18 1.80
N TYR A 111 -15.36 -14.27 0.48
CA TYR A 111 -16.50 -14.47 -0.40
C TYR A 111 -16.60 -15.91 -0.94
N GLY A 112 -15.78 -16.84 -0.41
CA GLY A 112 -15.73 -18.23 -0.84
C GLY A 112 -15.00 -18.47 -2.17
N ARG A 113 -14.28 -17.49 -2.72
CA ARG A 113 -13.57 -17.63 -3.98
C ARG A 113 -12.15 -18.15 -3.74
N VAL A 114 -11.76 -19.10 -4.56
CA VAL A 114 -10.38 -19.61 -4.56
C VAL A 114 -9.46 -18.52 -5.12
N LYS A 115 -8.39 -18.25 -4.40
CA LYS A 115 -7.34 -17.29 -4.77
C LYS A 115 -5.97 -17.89 -4.49
N TYR A 116 -4.97 -17.38 -5.16
CA TYR A 116 -3.60 -17.79 -4.98
C TYR A 116 -2.76 -16.62 -4.52
N LYS A 117 -1.94 -16.87 -3.53
CA LYS A 117 -0.91 -15.95 -3.06
C LYS A 117 0.40 -16.41 -3.64
N ILE A 118 1.01 -15.58 -4.46
CA ILE A 118 2.29 -15.87 -5.09
C ILE A 118 3.33 -14.87 -4.61
N ASN A 119 4.60 -15.29 -4.56
CA ASN A 119 5.67 -14.32 -4.40
C ASN A 119 5.54 -13.33 -5.54
N ASN A 120 5.76 -12.05 -5.25
CA ASN A 120 5.77 -11.04 -6.31
C ASN A 120 6.86 -11.43 -7.30
N PRO A 121 6.50 -12.01 -8.46
CA PRO A 121 7.51 -12.45 -9.40
C PRO A 121 8.21 -11.21 -9.94
N ARG A 122 9.45 -11.37 -10.38
CA ARG A 122 9.89 -10.56 -11.51
C ARG A 122 8.73 -10.48 -12.44
N ILE A 123 8.32 -9.25 -12.80
CA ILE A 123 7.21 -9.08 -13.74
C ILE A 123 7.69 -9.68 -15.05
N ILE A 124 7.57 -11.00 -15.11
CA ILE A 124 7.58 -11.71 -16.37
C ILE A 124 6.32 -11.17 -17.00
N GLU A 125 6.45 -10.39 -18.05
CA GLU A 125 5.33 -10.00 -18.88
C GLU A 125 4.65 -11.29 -19.31
N SER A 126 3.66 -11.71 -18.50
CA SER A 126 2.85 -12.86 -18.85
C SER A 126 2.13 -12.46 -20.12
N GLU A 127 2.52 -13.09 -21.22
CA GLU A 127 1.79 -12.97 -22.46
C GLU A 127 0.32 -13.22 -22.13
N ARG A 128 -0.43 -12.19 -22.39
CA ARG A 128 -1.85 -11.95 -22.25
C ARG A 128 -2.71 -13.19 -22.29
N GLY A 129 -3.14 -13.69 -21.14
CA GLY A 129 -4.23 -14.65 -21.08
C GLY A 129 -5.50 -14.04 -21.68
N SER A 130 -6.09 -14.68 -22.65
CA SER A 130 -7.39 -14.28 -23.19
C SER A 130 -8.47 -14.80 -22.26
N TYR A 131 -9.24 -13.92 -21.62
CA TYR A 131 -10.40 -14.28 -20.84
C TYR A 131 -11.64 -14.30 -21.73
N ALA A 132 -12.48 -15.32 -21.58
CA ALA A 132 -13.81 -15.33 -22.17
C ALA A 132 -14.69 -14.33 -21.41
N GLY A 133 -15.18 -13.31 -22.08
CA GLY A 133 -16.19 -12.40 -21.54
C GLY A 133 -17.51 -13.14 -21.29
N LYS A 134 -18.37 -12.59 -20.45
CA LYS A 134 -19.71 -13.15 -20.11
C LYS A 134 -20.59 -13.49 -21.31
N ASN A 135 -20.25 -13.06 -22.51
CA ASN A 135 -21.00 -13.28 -23.77
C ASN A 135 -20.19 -14.06 -24.80
N GLY A 136 -19.20 -14.88 -24.40
CA GLY A 136 -18.45 -15.72 -25.34
C GLY A 136 -17.53 -14.97 -26.31
N LYS A 137 -17.42 -13.65 -26.24
CA LYS A 137 -16.44 -12.89 -27.01
C LYS A 137 -15.13 -12.81 -26.23
N LYS A 138 -14.05 -13.29 -26.84
CA LYS A 138 -12.69 -13.18 -26.29
C LYS A 138 -12.25 -11.71 -26.30
N GLU A 139 -12.37 -11.04 -25.17
CA GLU A 139 -11.77 -9.71 -25.00
C GLU A 139 -10.35 -9.88 -24.43
N LYS A 140 -9.38 -9.38 -25.17
CA LYS A 140 -8.00 -9.24 -24.68
C LYS A 140 -7.94 -8.14 -23.63
N LYS A 141 -8.14 -8.47 -22.36
CA LYS A 141 -7.86 -7.54 -21.25
C LYS A 141 -6.40 -7.63 -20.88
N THR A 142 -5.66 -6.59 -21.20
CA THR A 142 -4.31 -6.37 -20.68
C THR A 142 -4.43 -6.02 -19.19
N LYS A 143 -4.28 -6.99 -18.30
CA LYS A 143 -4.04 -6.69 -16.88
C LYS A 143 -2.63 -6.13 -16.80
N ARG A 144 -2.49 -4.81 -16.71
CA ARG A 144 -1.27 -4.18 -16.22
C ARG A 144 -1.13 -4.62 -14.77
N VAL A 145 -0.23 -5.55 -14.50
CA VAL A 145 0.31 -5.71 -13.17
C VAL A 145 1.03 -4.40 -12.89
N SER A 146 0.49 -3.61 -11.96
CA SER A 146 1.10 -2.33 -11.61
C SER A 146 2.56 -2.60 -11.22
N ARG A 147 3.48 -2.02 -11.95
CA ARG A 147 4.85 -1.87 -11.49
C ARG A 147 4.76 -1.02 -10.24
N PHE A 148 5.00 -1.61 -9.08
CA PHE A 148 5.33 -0.85 -7.91
C PHE A 148 6.77 -0.37 -8.11
N ILE A 149 6.90 0.88 -8.46
CA ILE A 149 8.12 1.65 -8.28
C ILE A 149 8.15 2.11 -6.84
#